data_6f3f55b51be2ba876a6257c15017e526
#
_entry.id   6f3f55b51be2ba876a6257c15017e526
#
_cell.length_a   1.000
_cell.length_b   1.000
_cell.length_c   1.000
_cell.angle_alpha   90.00
_cell.angle_beta   90.00
_cell.angle_gamma   90.00
#
_symmetry.space_group_name_H-M   'P 1'
#
loop_
_entity.id
_entity.type
_entity.pdbx_description
1 polymer ?
#
loop_
_entity_poly.entity_id
_entity_poly.type
_entity_poly.pdbx_seq_one_letter_code
_entity_poly.pdbx_strand_id
1 'polypeptide(L)'
;MDDNDVNVYNLDIGIRDWATATAEDIRERDSLMPQRDSILADNFLRADNVSSTEKALVILNFRHAFVKDIGKSANAGRYIAELFPGKVANVMISGTSLSYDMSLTAIAQGRWDASFMNAGKENVGFDLAGSPFGQTRFDMIPLPDCGNYEDWFTGMV
;
A
#
# COMPACT_ATOMS: atom_id res chain seq x y z
N MET A 1 1.51 -16.39 -29.91
CA MET A 1 1.10 -17.08 -28.67
C MET A 1 1.74 -16.27 -27.55
N ASP A 2 0.98 -15.33 -27.03
CA ASP A 2 1.43 -14.55 -25.87
C ASP A 2 0.72 -15.14 -24.65
N ASP A 3 1.28 -16.23 -24.12
CA ASP A 3 0.89 -16.69 -22.79
C ASP A 3 1.55 -15.75 -21.79
N ASN A 4 0.85 -14.64 -21.51
CA ASN A 4 1.13 -13.82 -20.33
C ASN A 4 0.64 -14.60 -19.10
N ASP A 5 1.40 -15.63 -18.72
CA ASP A 5 1.15 -16.33 -17.47
C ASP A 5 1.44 -15.36 -16.31
N VAL A 6 0.38 -14.84 -15.72
CA VAL A 6 0.47 -14.03 -14.51
C VAL A 6 0.57 -14.98 -13.32
N ASN A 7 1.74 -15.04 -12.70
CA ASN A 7 1.92 -15.77 -11.47
C ASN A 7 1.34 -14.96 -10.29
N VAL A 8 0.46 -15.56 -9.51
CA VAL A 8 -0.17 -14.95 -8.34
C VAL A 8 0.37 -15.58 -7.06
N TYR A 9 0.94 -14.77 -6.18
CA TYR A 9 1.52 -15.19 -4.92
C TYR A 9 0.76 -14.57 -3.74
N ASN A 10 0.49 -15.38 -2.70
CA ASN A 10 0.01 -14.85 -1.43
C ASN A 10 1.21 -14.45 -0.57
N LEU A 11 1.32 -13.18 -0.25
CA LEU A 11 2.42 -12.62 0.54
C LEU A 11 2.12 -12.55 2.04
N ASP A 12 0.85 -12.60 2.44
CA ASP A 12 0.45 -12.37 3.83
C ASP A 12 0.66 -13.62 4.72
N ILE A 13 0.85 -13.37 6.00
CA ILE A 13 0.91 -14.36 7.09
C ILE A 13 -0.47 -14.85 7.53
N GLY A 14 -1.52 -14.49 6.79
CA GLY A 14 -2.90 -14.80 7.14
C GLY A 14 -3.21 -16.30 7.18
N ILE A 15 -4.20 -16.66 7.98
CA ILE A 15 -4.80 -17.99 7.98
C ILE A 15 -5.51 -18.19 6.63
N ARG A 16 -5.12 -19.24 5.90
CA ARG A 16 -5.67 -19.50 4.56
C ARG A 16 -7.14 -19.92 4.58
N ASP A 17 -7.51 -20.66 5.60
CA ASP A 17 -8.89 -21.14 5.79
C ASP A 17 -9.33 -20.93 7.23
N TRP A 18 -10.10 -19.88 7.44
CA TRP A 18 -10.65 -19.53 8.74
C TRP A 18 -11.69 -20.52 9.26
N ALA A 19 -12.34 -21.27 8.36
CA ALA A 19 -13.35 -22.26 8.77
C ALA A 19 -12.73 -23.49 9.46
N THR A 20 -11.46 -23.76 9.18
CA THR A 20 -10.71 -24.89 9.74
C THR A 20 -9.60 -24.49 10.70
N ALA A 21 -9.41 -23.16 10.90
CA ALA A 21 -8.36 -22.64 11.75
C ALA A 21 -8.49 -23.09 13.22
N THR A 22 -7.40 -23.59 13.75
CA THR A 22 -7.31 -24.00 15.16
C THR A 22 -6.91 -22.82 16.07
N ALA A 23 -7.06 -22.97 17.39
CA ALA A 23 -6.56 -22.00 18.33
C ALA A 23 -5.01 -21.86 18.31
N GLU A 24 -4.32 -22.87 17.81
CA GLU A 24 -2.86 -22.84 17.62
C GLU A 24 -2.49 -22.00 16.40
N ASP A 25 -3.17 -22.18 15.26
CA ASP A 25 -2.98 -21.36 14.06
C ASP A 25 -3.18 -19.88 14.35
N ILE A 26 -4.20 -19.54 15.16
CA ILE A 26 -4.48 -18.16 15.56
C ILE A 26 -3.34 -17.61 16.42
N ARG A 27 -2.85 -18.37 17.41
CA ARG A 27 -1.75 -17.94 18.28
C ARG A 27 -0.44 -17.76 17.52
N GLU A 28 -0.14 -18.67 16.58
CA GLU A 28 1.03 -18.58 15.74
C GLU A 28 0.96 -17.29 14.87
N ARG A 29 -0.13 -17.07 14.18
CA ARG A 29 -0.37 -15.84 13.40
C ARG A 29 -0.20 -14.59 14.27
N ASP A 30 -0.81 -14.55 15.44
CA ASP A 30 -0.77 -13.38 16.32
C ASP A 30 0.66 -13.10 16.84
N SER A 31 1.48 -14.13 17.00
CA SER A 31 2.89 -13.97 17.35
C SER A 31 3.73 -13.34 16.24
N LEU A 32 3.32 -13.50 14.98
CA LEU A 32 3.99 -12.94 13.80
C LEU A 32 3.50 -11.54 13.43
N MET A 33 2.34 -11.10 13.95
CA MET A 33 1.76 -9.80 13.61
C MET A 33 2.70 -8.60 13.80
N PRO A 34 3.57 -8.53 14.84
CA PRO A 34 4.52 -7.42 14.97
C PRO A 34 5.56 -7.35 13.84
N GLN A 35 5.80 -8.45 13.15
CA GLN A 35 6.77 -8.56 12.04
C GLN A 35 6.10 -8.69 10.67
N ARG A 36 4.78 -8.51 10.61
CA ARG A 36 3.99 -8.77 9.39
C ARG A 36 4.53 -8.07 8.17
N ASP A 37 4.88 -6.80 8.26
CA ASP A 37 5.35 -6.01 7.12
C ASP A 37 6.71 -6.47 6.60
N SER A 38 7.64 -6.84 7.48
CA SER A 38 8.91 -7.43 7.06
C SER A 38 8.71 -8.81 6.42
N ILE A 39 7.80 -9.63 6.95
CA ILE A 39 7.48 -10.94 6.37
C ILE A 39 6.83 -10.78 4.98
N LEU A 40 5.94 -9.80 4.81
CA LEU A 40 5.36 -9.48 3.49
C LEU A 40 6.45 -9.14 2.46
N ALA A 41 7.42 -8.30 2.85
CA ALA A 41 8.54 -7.94 1.98
C ALA A 41 9.46 -9.13 1.67
N ASP A 42 9.76 -9.97 2.66
CA ASP A 42 10.56 -11.19 2.48
C ASP A 42 9.86 -12.20 1.57
N ASN A 43 8.56 -12.36 1.72
CA ASN A 43 7.76 -13.24 0.86
C ASN A 43 7.72 -12.71 -0.58
N PHE A 44 7.64 -11.38 -0.77
CA PHE A 44 7.77 -10.78 -2.09
C PHE A 44 9.11 -11.08 -2.73
N LEU A 45 10.22 -10.92 -1.98
CA LEU A 45 11.56 -11.25 -2.48
C LEU A 45 11.69 -12.71 -2.89
N ARG A 46 11.13 -13.63 -2.11
CA ARG A 46 11.16 -15.07 -2.45
C ARG A 46 10.34 -15.37 -3.69
N ALA A 47 9.21 -14.70 -3.89
CA ALA A 47 8.41 -14.82 -5.08
C ALA A 47 9.13 -14.25 -6.32
N ASP A 48 9.80 -13.08 -6.17
CA ASP A 48 10.52 -12.40 -7.26
C ASP A 48 11.82 -13.14 -7.66
N ASN A 49 12.48 -13.85 -6.74
CA ASN A 49 13.64 -14.68 -7.08
C ASN A 49 13.34 -15.77 -8.12
N VAL A 50 12.07 -15.98 -8.45
CA VAL A 50 11.64 -16.89 -9.52
C VAL A 50 11.86 -16.29 -10.91
N SER A 51 11.91 -14.93 -11.08
CA SER A 51 12.24 -14.30 -12.35
C SER A 51 12.84 -12.90 -12.19
N SER A 52 14.15 -12.80 -12.25
CA SER A 52 14.91 -11.55 -12.05
C SER A 52 14.74 -10.47 -13.14
N THR A 53 13.85 -10.65 -14.11
CA THR A 53 13.67 -9.77 -15.28
C THR A 53 12.25 -9.25 -15.46
N GLU A 54 11.30 -9.64 -14.62
CA GLU A 54 9.89 -9.34 -14.80
C GLU A 54 9.42 -8.16 -13.95
N LYS A 55 8.34 -7.54 -14.39
CA LYS A 55 7.62 -6.52 -13.62
C LYS A 55 6.70 -7.23 -12.64
N ALA A 56 6.70 -6.77 -11.39
CA ALA A 56 5.81 -7.27 -10.37
C ALA A 56 4.77 -6.21 -9.99
N LEU A 57 3.52 -6.63 -9.83
CA LEU A 57 2.45 -5.83 -9.23
C LEU A 57 2.17 -6.37 -7.83
N VAL A 58 2.39 -5.55 -6.81
CA VAL A 58 2.07 -5.88 -5.42
C VAL A 58 0.83 -5.12 -4.99
N ILE A 59 -0.21 -5.85 -4.60
CA ILE A 59 -1.46 -5.24 -4.11
C ILE A 59 -1.47 -5.33 -2.59
N LEU A 60 -1.43 -4.18 -1.94
CA LEU A 60 -1.40 -4.05 -0.49
C LEU A 60 -2.56 -3.18 0.01
N ASN A 61 -3.02 -3.45 1.23
CA ASN A 61 -3.81 -2.46 1.94
C ASN A 61 -2.97 -1.19 2.12
N PHE A 62 -3.59 -0.02 2.03
CA PHE A 62 -2.91 1.28 2.01
C PHE A 62 -1.87 1.46 3.14
N ARG A 63 -2.13 0.95 4.34
CA ARG A 63 -1.20 1.06 5.48
C ARG A 63 0.10 0.29 5.29
N HIS A 64 0.04 -0.85 4.59
CA HIS A 64 1.22 -1.66 4.28
C HIS A 64 1.99 -1.15 3.05
N ALA A 65 1.34 -0.31 2.23
CA ALA A 65 1.92 0.25 1.03
C ALA A 65 2.75 1.53 1.26
N PHE A 66 2.68 2.15 2.42
CA PHE A 66 3.42 3.37 2.69
C PHE A 66 4.94 3.20 2.56
N VAL A 67 5.60 4.18 1.96
CA VAL A 67 7.07 4.26 1.89
C VAL A 67 7.69 4.99 3.08
N LYS A 68 6.87 5.58 3.95
CA LYS A 68 7.28 6.17 5.23
C LYS A 68 6.86 5.31 6.41
N ASP A 69 7.58 5.44 7.51
CA ASP A 69 7.22 4.75 8.76
C ASP A 69 5.98 5.35 9.42
N ILE A 70 5.15 4.48 9.96
CA ILE A 70 4.11 4.86 10.90
C ILE A 70 4.65 4.66 12.31
N GLY A 71 5.06 5.75 12.95
CA GLY A 71 5.67 5.69 14.27
C GLY A 71 7.04 5.00 14.24
N LYS A 72 7.18 3.85 14.91
CA LYS A 72 8.44 3.08 15.00
C LYS A 72 8.46 1.86 14.08
N SER A 73 7.40 1.60 13.33
CA SER A 73 7.28 0.40 12.51
C SER A 73 7.41 0.76 11.04
N ALA A 74 8.36 0.14 10.36
CA ALA A 74 8.47 0.22 8.92
C ALA A 74 7.34 -0.60 8.26
N ASN A 75 6.89 -0.14 7.10
CA ASN A 75 5.84 -0.78 6.32
C ASN A 75 6.43 -1.63 5.20
N ALA A 76 5.66 -2.60 4.69
CA ALA A 76 6.10 -3.46 3.59
C ALA A 76 6.53 -2.65 2.36
N GLY A 77 5.78 -1.59 2.00
CA GLY A 77 6.14 -0.67 0.92
C GLY A 77 7.49 -0.01 1.10
N ARG A 78 7.86 0.38 2.32
CA ARG A 78 9.19 0.91 2.62
C ARG A 78 10.28 -0.14 2.45
N TYR A 79 10.11 -1.34 3.02
CA TYR A 79 11.08 -2.43 2.86
C TYR A 79 11.32 -2.74 1.38
N ILE A 80 10.25 -2.83 0.58
CA ILE A 80 10.35 -3.07 -0.86
C ILE A 80 11.08 -1.92 -1.57
N ALA A 81 10.76 -0.66 -1.24
CA ALA A 81 11.42 0.49 -1.83
C ALA A 81 12.93 0.58 -1.49
N GLU A 82 13.33 0.18 -0.28
CA GLU A 82 14.75 0.11 0.12
C GLU A 82 15.50 -1.02 -0.61
N LEU A 83 14.84 -2.13 -0.89
CA LEU A 83 15.42 -3.26 -1.63
C LEU A 83 15.58 -2.97 -3.12
N PHE A 84 14.72 -2.15 -3.70
CA PHE A 84 14.72 -1.81 -5.13
C PHE A 84 14.76 -0.29 -5.35
N PRO A 85 15.82 0.41 -4.94
CA PRO A 85 15.88 1.86 -5.00
C PRO A 85 15.72 2.37 -6.44
N GLY A 86 14.80 3.31 -6.63
CA GLY A 86 14.48 3.91 -7.92
C GLY A 86 13.73 3.00 -8.91
N LYS A 87 13.31 1.81 -8.49
CA LYS A 87 12.60 0.84 -9.35
C LYS A 87 11.16 0.57 -8.91
N VAL A 88 10.72 1.19 -7.82
CA VAL A 88 9.39 0.98 -7.25
C VAL A 88 8.54 2.21 -7.51
N ALA A 89 7.38 2.01 -8.14
CA ALA A 89 6.30 2.99 -8.15
C ALA A 89 5.24 2.54 -7.12
N ASN A 90 4.97 3.40 -6.15
CA ASN A 90 3.93 3.17 -5.16
C ASN A 90 2.69 4.00 -5.53
N VAL A 91 1.67 3.33 -6.03
CA VAL A 91 0.48 3.98 -6.58
C VAL A 91 -0.71 3.76 -5.65
N MET A 92 -1.30 4.86 -5.20
CA MET A 92 -2.53 4.83 -4.42
C MET A 92 -3.74 4.72 -5.36
N ILE A 93 -4.58 3.73 -5.12
CA ILE A 93 -5.94 3.72 -5.67
C ILE A 93 -6.80 4.57 -4.74
N SER A 94 -7.67 5.41 -5.30
CA SER A 94 -8.53 6.35 -4.57
C SER A 94 -9.06 5.75 -3.26
N GLY A 95 -8.86 6.45 -2.17
CA GLY A 95 -9.15 5.95 -0.83
C GLY A 95 -9.90 6.94 0.04
N THR A 96 -10.06 6.56 1.29
CA THR A 96 -10.68 7.36 2.33
C THR A 96 -9.67 7.73 3.42
N SER A 97 -9.93 8.82 4.11
CA SER A 97 -9.24 9.23 5.33
C SER A 97 -9.88 8.56 6.54
N LEU A 98 -9.07 8.10 7.48
CA LEU A 98 -9.51 7.52 8.75
C LEU A 98 -9.35 8.54 9.87
N SER A 99 -10.45 8.90 10.52
CA SER A 99 -10.43 9.80 11.68
C SER A 99 -10.06 9.08 12.98
N TYR A 100 -9.79 9.83 14.05
CA TYR A 100 -9.49 9.27 15.38
C TYR A 100 -10.62 8.44 15.97
N ASP A 101 -11.88 8.76 15.64
CA ASP A 101 -13.07 8.01 16.05
C ASP A 101 -13.38 6.82 15.14
N MET A 102 -12.44 6.45 14.26
CA MET A 102 -12.56 5.37 13.27
C MET A 102 -13.60 5.63 12.17
N SER A 103 -14.12 6.84 12.05
CA SER A 103 -14.98 7.22 10.93
C SER A 103 -14.17 7.39 9.64
N LEU A 104 -14.78 7.05 8.51
CA LEU A 104 -14.21 7.24 7.18
C LEU A 104 -14.72 8.54 6.57
N THR A 105 -13.81 9.36 6.10
CA THR A 105 -14.11 10.62 5.41
C THR A 105 -13.39 10.68 4.07
N ALA A 106 -13.81 11.60 3.20
CA ALA A 106 -13.13 11.80 1.93
C ALA A 106 -11.74 12.43 2.13
N ILE A 107 -10.74 11.98 1.37
CA ILE A 107 -9.39 12.53 1.34
C ILE A 107 -9.45 14.02 1.05
N ALA A 108 -8.64 14.80 1.74
CA ALA A 108 -8.55 16.25 1.60
C ALA A 108 -9.92 16.95 1.67
N GLN A 109 -10.82 16.41 2.52
CA GLN A 109 -12.19 16.91 2.69
C GLN A 109 -13.03 16.89 1.39
N GLY A 110 -12.81 15.91 0.54
CA GLY A 110 -13.53 15.73 -0.73
C GLY A 110 -13.07 16.63 -1.88
N ARG A 111 -12.00 17.41 -1.69
CA ARG A 111 -11.48 18.29 -2.77
C ARG A 111 -10.95 17.49 -3.95
N TRP A 112 -10.39 16.33 -3.70
CA TRP A 112 -9.92 15.45 -4.75
C TRP A 112 -11.09 14.87 -5.56
N ASP A 113 -12.11 14.35 -4.86
CA ASP A 113 -13.31 13.82 -5.51
C ASP A 113 -14.00 14.87 -6.37
N ALA A 114 -14.14 16.10 -5.85
CA ALA A 114 -14.70 17.21 -6.62
C ALA A 114 -13.89 17.54 -7.87
N SER A 115 -12.56 17.46 -7.80
CA SER A 115 -11.68 17.70 -8.94
C SER A 115 -11.84 16.62 -10.01
N PHE A 116 -11.89 15.34 -9.62
CA PHE A 116 -12.10 14.23 -10.54
C PHE A 116 -13.50 14.25 -11.18
N MET A 117 -14.53 14.57 -10.41
CA MET A 117 -15.88 14.73 -10.95
C MET A 117 -15.97 15.84 -12.01
N ASN A 118 -15.20 16.93 -11.84
CA ASN A 118 -15.16 18.03 -12.80
C ASN A 118 -14.32 17.70 -14.04
N ALA A 119 -13.31 16.85 -13.91
CA ALA A 119 -12.45 16.45 -15.05
C ALA A 119 -13.12 15.44 -15.99
N GLY A 120 -14.30 14.95 -15.67
CA GLY A 120 -14.99 13.89 -16.39
C GLY A 120 -14.88 12.55 -15.68
N LYS A 121 -15.62 11.55 -16.12
CA LYS A 121 -15.67 10.23 -15.46
C LYS A 121 -14.62 9.26 -16.00
N GLU A 122 -13.53 9.75 -16.54
CA GLU A 122 -12.44 8.90 -17.04
C GLU A 122 -11.51 8.50 -15.89
N ASN A 123 -11.04 7.26 -15.92
CA ASN A 123 -9.99 6.82 -15.02
C ASN A 123 -8.69 7.55 -15.39
N VAL A 124 -8.13 8.26 -14.43
CA VAL A 124 -6.92 9.07 -14.63
C VAL A 124 -5.86 8.62 -13.64
N GLY A 125 -4.66 8.34 -14.17
CA GLY A 125 -3.48 8.10 -13.35
C GLY A 125 -2.50 9.27 -13.49
N PHE A 126 -1.86 9.69 -12.41
CA PHE A 126 -0.87 10.78 -12.43
C PHE A 126 0.16 10.66 -11.32
N ASP A 127 1.32 11.30 -11.54
CA ASP A 127 2.37 11.42 -10.55
C ASP A 127 1.98 12.43 -9.46
N LEU A 128 2.28 12.10 -8.21
CA LEU A 128 2.05 13.00 -7.09
C LEU A 128 3.17 14.03 -6.93
N ALA A 129 4.40 13.70 -7.30
CA ALA A 129 5.56 14.57 -7.12
C ALA A 129 5.37 15.95 -7.77
N GLY A 130 5.39 17.00 -6.94
CA GLY A 130 5.20 18.39 -7.36
C GLY A 130 3.78 18.74 -7.83
N SER A 131 2.84 17.82 -7.80
CA SER A 131 1.46 18.09 -8.17
C SER A 131 0.68 18.78 -7.04
N PRO A 132 -0.40 19.51 -7.34
CA PRO A 132 -1.27 20.08 -6.30
C PRO A 132 -1.85 19.03 -5.34
N PHE A 133 -2.09 17.82 -5.83
CA PHE A 133 -2.55 16.70 -5.01
C PHE A 133 -1.42 16.18 -4.12
N GLY A 134 -0.23 15.97 -4.67
CA GLY A 134 0.94 15.52 -3.92
C GLY A 134 1.35 16.48 -2.81
N GLN A 135 1.23 17.79 -3.04
CA GLN A 135 1.50 18.84 -2.06
C GLN A 135 0.38 19.02 -1.02
N THR A 136 -0.74 18.33 -1.15
CA THR A 136 -1.78 18.33 -0.13
C THR A 136 -1.27 17.57 1.11
N ARG A 137 -1.57 18.13 2.30
CA ARG A 137 -1.23 17.46 3.56
C ARG A 137 -1.85 16.07 3.61
N PHE A 138 -1.05 15.09 3.99
CA PHE A 138 -1.49 13.73 4.16
C PHE A 138 -2.49 13.60 5.32
N ASP A 139 -3.65 13.02 5.07
CA ASP A 139 -4.75 12.90 6.02
C ASP A 139 -5.44 11.52 6.01
N MET A 140 -4.87 10.50 5.35
CA MET A 140 -5.46 9.16 5.32
C MET A 140 -5.48 8.48 6.70
N ILE A 141 -4.59 8.87 7.58
CA ILE A 141 -4.55 8.42 8.98
C ILE A 141 -4.25 9.61 9.89
N PRO A 142 -4.78 9.62 11.12
CA PRO A 142 -4.61 10.75 12.03
C PRO A 142 -3.21 10.75 12.68
N LEU A 143 -2.20 11.14 11.93
CA LEU A 143 -0.83 11.29 12.41
C LEU A 143 -0.47 12.77 12.56
N PRO A 144 0.24 13.16 13.61
CA PRO A 144 0.86 14.47 13.68
C PRO A 144 2.04 14.53 12.69
N ASP A 145 2.23 15.68 12.06
CA ASP A 145 3.40 16.02 11.22
C ASP A 145 3.73 14.97 10.12
N CYS A 146 2.70 14.46 9.46
CA CYS A 146 2.84 13.40 8.48
C CYS A 146 3.37 13.87 7.11
N GLY A 147 3.53 15.19 6.88
CA GLY A 147 3.94 15.73 5.58
C GLY A 147 2.82 15.71 4.54
N ASN A 148 3.16 15.56 3.29
CA ASN A 148 2.26 15.63 2.15
C ASN A 148 2.08 14.26 1.49
N TYR A 149 1.10 14.13 0.61
CA TYR A 149 0.83 12.86 -0.10
C TYR A 149 2.01 12.36 -0.94
N GLU A 150 2.76 13.26 -1.58
CA GLU A 150 3.95 12.92 -2.37
C GLU A 150 5.08 12.30 -1.55
N ASP A 151 5.06 12.48 -0.24
CA ASP A 151 6.00 11.83 0.68
C ASP A 151 5.67 10.35 0.95
N TRP A 152 4.44 9.92 0.67
CA TRP A 152 3.92 8.58 0.99
C TRP A 152 3.69 7.71 -0.23
N PHE A 153 3.38 8.34 -1.36
CA PHE A 153 3.08 7.68 -2.62
C PHE A 153 3.76 8.38 -3.79
N THR A 154 4.09 7.63 -4.84
CA THR A 154 4.64 8.20 -6.07
C THR A 154 3.54 8.63 -7.04
N GLY A 155 2.39 7.95 -7.03
CA GLY A 155 1.29 8.23 -7.94
C GLY A 155 -0.06 7.88 -7.36
N MET A 156 -1.10 8.22 -8.13
CA MET A 156 -2.51 7.93 -7.82
C MET A 156 -3.27 7.54 -9.08
N VAL A 157 -4.26 6.66 -8.93
CA VAL A 157 -5.26 6.26 -9.95
C VAL A 157 -6.67 6.37 -9.40
#